data_d65d72decaceb1fc86d899feffb1f6a7
#
_entry.id   d65d72decaceb1fc86d899feffb1f6a7
#
_cell.length_a   1.000
_cell.length_b   1.000
_cell.length_c   1.000
_cell.angle_alpha   90.00
_cell.angle_beta   90.00
_cell.angle_gamma   90.00
#
_symmetry.space_group_name_H-M   'P 1'
#
loop_
_entity.id
_entity.type
_entity.pdbx_description
1 polymer ?
#
loop_
_entity_poly.entity_id
_entity_poly.type
_entity_poly.pdbx_seq_one_letter_code
_entity_poly.pdbx_strand_id
1 'polypeptide(L)' 'MKMKLRIRDLREDADLTQRQVADYLHCDQSLYSKYEREERALPLEFAVKLAAFYHVSVDYLAGVSDKARP' A
#
# COMPACT_ATOMS: atom_id res chain seq x y z
N MET A 1 -0.61 0.22 -20.28
CA MET A 1 0.45 0.00 -19.30
C MET A 1 -0.15 -0.45 -17.98
N LYS A 2 0.35 -1.54 -17.42
CA LYS A 2 -0.21 -2.11 -16.21
C LYS A 2 0.47 -1.50 -14.99
N MET A 3 -0.30 -0.84 -14.13
CA MET A 3 0.22 -0.31 -12.87
C MET A 3 0.41 -1.45 -11.89
N LYS A 4 1.55 -1.46 -11.20
CA LYS A 4 1.82 -2.45 -10.17
C LYS A 4 1.82 -1.77 -8.80
N LEU A 5 0.86 -2.13 -7.97
CA LEU A 5 0.74 -1.61 -6.62
C LEU A 5 1.94 -2.09 -5.77
N ARG A 6 2.61 -1.17 -5.08
CA ARG A 6 3.83 -1.47 -4.33
C ARG A 6 3.62 -1.68 -2.83
N ILE A 7 2.38 -1.78 -2.38
CA ILE A 7 2.12 -1.85 -0.92
C ILE A 7 2.72 -3.09 -0.27
N ARG A 8 2.76 -4.21 -0.98
CA ARG A 8 3.38 -5.43 -0.47
C ARG A 8 4.89 -5.25 -0.31
N ASP A 9 5.54 -4.72 -1.34
CA ASP A 9 6.99 -4.53 -1.32
C ASP A 9 7.39 -3.55 -0.21
N LEU A 10 6.65 -2.47 -0.06
CA LEU A 10 6.90 -1.49 0.99
C LEU A 10 6.71 -2.11 2.38
N ARG A 11 5.68 -2.93 2.54
CA ARG A 11 5.43 -3.62 3.80
C ARG A 11 6.56 -4.59 4.15
N GLU A 12 6.98 -5.39 3.18
CA GLU A 12 8.05 -6.37 3.39
C GLU A 12 9.38 -5.68 3.68
N ASP A 13 9.68 -4.59 2.98
CA ASP A 13 10.90 -3.82 3.21
C ASP A 13 10.93 -3.22 4.63
N ALA A 14 9.76 -2.92 5.19
CA ALA A 14 9.65 -2.38 6.54
C ALA A 14 9.54 -3.47 7.61
N ASP A 15 9.64 -4.74 7.23
CA ASP A 15 9.53 -5.91 8.14
C ASP A 15 8.19 -5.93 8.89
N LEU A 16 7.11 -5.54 8.21
CA LEU A 16 5.78 -5.51 8.80
C LEU A 16 4.95 -6.70 8.32
N THR A 17 4.05 -7.17 9.21
CA THR A 17 3.07 -8.19 8.82
C THR A 17 1.86 -7.51 8.20
N GLN A 18 1.06 -8.29 7.45
CA GLN A 18 -0.21 -7.79 6.92
C GLN A 18 -1.12 -7.31 8.05
N ARG A 19 -1.13 -8.01 9.17
CA ARG A 19 -1.96 -7.65 10.32
C ARG A 19 -1.57 -6.29 10.89
N GLN A 20 -0.27 -6.02 10.99
CA GLN A 20 0.20 -4.74 11.52
C GLN A 20 -0.27 -3.57 10.63
N VAL A 21 -0.19 -3.75 9.32
CA VAL A 21 -0.63 -2.70 8.39
C VAL A 21 -2.15 -2.57 8.39
N ALA A 22 -2.86 -3.71 8.45
CA ALA A 22 -4.33 -3.68 8.55
C ALA A 22 -4.78 -2.94 9.81
N ASP A 23 -4.11 -3.18 10.93
CA ASP A 23 -4.40 -2.49 12.18
C ASP A 23 -4.18 -0.98 12.06
N TYR A 24 -3.10 -0.59 11.38
CA TYR A 24 -2.83 0.83 11.12
C TYR A 24 -3.96 1.47 10.30
N LEU A 25 -4.49 0.73 9.33
CA LEU A 25 -5.58 1.22 8.47
C LEU A 25 -6.97 1.05 9.11
N HIS A 26 -7.05 0.38 10.26
CA HIS A 26 -8.32 0.06 10.93
C HIS A 26 -9.24 -0.79 10.05
N CYS A 27 -8.65 -1.79 9.37
CA CYS A 27 -9.42 -2.71 8.54
C CYS A 27 -9.02 -4.16 8.87
N ASP A 28 -9.83 -5.11 8.39
CA ASP A 28 -9.52 -6.54 8.56
C ASP A 28 -8.28 -6.94 7.80
N GLN A 29 -7.50 -7.86 8.37
CA GLN A 29 -6.35 -8.42 7.68
C GLN A 29 -6.75 -9.10 6.38
N SER A 30 -7.87 -9.81 6.34
CA SER A 30 -8.32 -10.48 5.13
C SER A 30 -8.66 -9.48 4.02
N LEU A 31 -9.26 -8.35 4.36
CA LEU A 31 -9.53 -7.28 3.41
C LEU A 31 -8.22 -6.65 2.92
N TYR A 32 -7.30 -6.35 3.84
CA TYR A 32 -6.01 -5.79 3.47
C TYR A 32 -5.25 -6.72 2.52
N SER A 33 -5.29 -8.03 2.81
CA SER A 33 -4.67 -9.03 1.94
C SER A 33 -5.21 -8.98 0.51
N LYS A 34 -6.51 -8.73 0.35
CA LYS A 34 -7.11 -8.58 -0.98
C LYS A 34 -6.58 -7.36 -1.71
N TYR A 35 -6.27 -6.29 -0.99
CA TYR A 35 -5.64 -5.11 -1.59
C TYR A 35 -4.26 -5.46 -2.14
N GLU A 36 -3.46 -6.22 -1.37
CA GLU A 36 -2.12 -6.62 -1.83
C GLU A 36 -2.18 -7.52 -3.06
N ARG A 37 -3.19 -8.39 -3.13
CA ARG A 37 -3.38 -9.27 -4.27
C ARG A 37 -4.12 -8.62 -5.43
N GLU A 38 -4.49 -7.34 -5.25
CA GLU A 38 -5.23 -6.56 -6.24
C GLU A 38 -6.59 -7.18 -6.61
N GLU A 39 -7.16 -7.94 -5.66
CA GLU A 39 -8.52 -8.48 -5.79
C GLU A 39 -9.59 -7.45 -5.44
N ARG A 40 -9.20 -6.40 -4.72
CA ARG A 40 -10.04 -5.26 -4.37
C ARG A 40 -9.25 -3.99 -4.63
N ALA A 41 -9.91 -2.97 -5.15
CA ALA A 41 -9.26 -1.68 -5.37
C ALA A 41 -8.94 -1.03 -4.03
N LEU A 42 -7.70 -0.53 -3.89
CA LEU A 42 -7.28 0.18 -2.69
C LEU A 42 -7.97 1.54 -2.65
N PRO A 43 -8.74 1.87 -1.60
CA PRO A 43 -9.36 3.19 -1.51
C PRO A 43 -8.30 4.29 -1.48
N LEU A 44 -8.61 5.42 -2.09
CA LEU A 44 -7.69 6.56 -2.11
C LEU A 44 -7.27 6.98 -0.70
N GLU A 45 -8.20 6.97 0.24
CA GLU A 45 -7.94 7.29 1.63
C GLU A 45 -6.83 6.41 2.21
N PHE A 46 -6.89 5.11 1.92
CA PHE A 46 -5.86 4.18 2.41
C PHE A 46 -4.54 4.39 1.67
N ALA A 47 -4.60 4.68 0.37
CA ALA A 47 -3.39 4.96 -0.40
C ALA A 47 -2.65 6.17 0.16
N VAL A 48 -3.37 7.24 0.50
CA VAL A 48 -2.78 8.44 1.09
C VAL A 48 -2.16 8.12 2.45
N LYS A 49 -2.86 7.35 3.28
CA LYS A 49 -2.34 6.97 4.60
C LYS A 49 -1.07 6.13 4.50
N LEU A 50 -1.04 5.17 3.58
CA LEU A 50 0.12 4.31 3.41
C LEU A 50 1.29 5.08 2.80
N ALA A 51 1.04 5.97 1.85
CA ALA A 51 2.08 6.82 1.28
C ALA A 51 2.75 7.66 2.36
N ALA A 52 1.96 8.25 3.24
CA ALA A 52 2.49 9.02 4.37
C ALA A 52 3.25 8.12 5.34
N PHE A 53 2.73 6.95 5.63
CA PHE A 53 3.34 5.99 6.55
C PHE A 53 4.73 5.54 6.05
N TYR A 54 4.85 5.27 4.75
CA TYR A 54 6.10 4.80 4.15
C TYR A 54 6.97 5.95 3.64
N HIS A 55 6.54 7.18 3.77
CA HIS A 55 7.27 8.37 3.27
C HIS A 55 7.55 8.30 1.77
N VAL A 56 6.54 7.90 1.01
CA VAL A 56 6.61 7.85 -0.46
C VAL A 56 5.42 8.61 -1.04
N SER A 57 5.50 8.91 -2.34
CA SER A 57 4.37 9.54 -3.03
C SER A 57 3.26 8.52 -3.28
N VAL A 58 2.04 8.99 -3.44
CA VAL A 58 0.92 8.12 -3.83
C VAL A 58 1.19 7.52 -5.21
N ASP A 59 1.78 8.29 -6.12
CA ASP A 59 2.11 7.82 -7.47
C ASP A 59 3.09 6.64 -7.42
N TYR A 60 4.11 6.73 -6.56
CA TYR A 60 5.06 5.63 -6.40
C TYR A 60 4.36 4.40 -5.82
N LEU A 61 3.55 4.61 -4.79
CA LEU A 61 2.82 3.52 -4.13
C LEU A 61 1.89 2.82 -5.11
N ALA A 62 1.22 3.57 -5.97
CA ALA A 62 0.31 3.04 -6.98
C ALA A 62 1.01 2.42 -8.19
N GLY A 63 2.33 2.56 -8.29
CA GLY A 63 3.09 2.01 -9.40
C GLY A 63 3.08 2.87 -10.66
N VAL A 64 2.64 4.12 -10.54
CA VAL A 64 2.57 5.06 -11.68
C VAL A 64 3.91 5.75 -11.91
N SER A 65 4.71 5.90 -10.86
CA SER A 65 5.99 6.58 -10.91
C SER A 65 7.07 5.74 -10.26
N ASP A 66 8.30 5.85 -10.75
CA ASP A 66 9.47 5.20 -10.13
C ASP A 66 10.13 6.09 -9.07
N LYS A 67 9.66 7.31 -8.92
CA LYS A 67 10.19 8.24 -7.92
C LYS A 67 9.42 8.07 -6.61
N ALA A 68 10.12 7.56 -5.58
CA ALA A 68 9.51 7.33 -4.27
C ALA A 68 9.09 8.63 -3.61
N ARG A 69 9.84 9.71 -3.81
CA ARG A 69 9.54 11.00 -3.18
C ARG A 69 8.83 11.93 -4.15
N PRO A 70 7.93 12.77 -3.64
CA PRO A 70 7.23 13.76 -4.46
C PRO A 70 8.17 14.74 -5.12
#